data_a94bbdb5c0cb235b0208ab2686073fdf
#
_entry.id   a94bbdb5c0cb235b0208ab2686073fdf
#
_cell.length_a   1.000
_cell.length_b   1.000
_cell.length_c   1.000
_cell.angle_alpha   90.00
_cell.angle_beta   90.00
_cell.angle_gamma   90.00
#
_symmetry.space_group_name_H-M   'P 1'
#
loop_
_entity.id
_entity.type
_entity.pdbx_description
1 polymer ?
#
loop_
_entity_poly.entity_id
_entity_poly.type
_entity_poly.pdbx_seq_one_letter_code
_entity_poly.pdbx_strand_id
1 'polypeptide(L)'
;MSRRWIRGDEMALSDCIVKDLVTGLRKIFDGNISQIILFGSAARMDDLPESDIDIAVIIRQEISFDKRQEFLEGSAKFDMKYEKVFSFVDIEEEKMKKWGEILPFYKNIQKEGILLWKAA
;
A
#
# COMPACT_ATOMS: atom_id res chain seq x y z
N MET A 1 5.78 -10.54 -14.26
CA MET A 1 6.02 -10.93 -12.90
C MET A 1 4.75 -11.08 -12.11
N SER A 2 4.60 -12.18 -11.44
CA SER A 2 3.37 -12.46 -10.71
C SER A 2 3.45 -11.95 -9.27
N ARG A 3 2.30 -11.52 -8.77
CA ARG A 3 2.13 -11.19 -7.37
C ARG A 3 1.07 -12.12 -6.83
N ARG A 4 1.23 -12.53 -5.61
CA ARG A 4 0.24 -13.41 -4.99
C ARG A 4 -0.71 -12.58 -4.14
N TRP A 5 -1.91 -13.12 -3.95
CA TRP A 5 -2.87 -12.53 -3.05
C TRP A 5 -2.55 -12.94 -1.63
N ILE A 6 -2.94 -12.07 -0.70
CA ILE A 6 -2.69 -12.27 0.71
C ILE A 6 -3.53 -13.40 1.28
N ARG A 7 -2.92 -14.08 2.24
CA ARG A 7 -3.64 -14.93 3.16
C ARG A 7 -3.30 -14.48 4.56
N GLY A 8 -4.28 -14.41 5.45
CA GLY A 8 -4.09 -13.89 6.79
C GLY A 8 -2.99 -14.57 7.58
N ASP A 9 -2.73 -15.85 7.32
CA ASP A 9 -1.73 -16.63 8.03
C ASP A 9 -0.33 -16.52 7.40
N GLU A 10 -0.19 -15.81 6.29
CA GLU A 10 1.08 -15.70 5.57
C GLU A 10 1.79 -14.37 5.75
N MET A 11 1.23 -13.44 6.55
CA MET A 11 1.84 -12.13 6.71
C MET A 11 1.48 -11.48 8.03
N ALA A 12 2.13 -10.34 8.29
CA ALA A 12 1.95 -9.60 9.53
C ALA A 12 0.56 -8.98 9.69
N LEU A 13 -0.17 -8.82 8.58
CA LEU A 13 -1.49 -8.19 8.60
C LEU A 13 -2.60 -9.22 8.58
N SER A 14 -3.59 -9.04 9.46
CA SER A 14 -4.78 -9.89 9.44
C SER A 14 -5.70 -9.49 8.29
N ASP A 15 -6.59 -10.40 7.91
CA ASP A 15 -7.59 -10.12 6.87
C ASP A 15 -8.46 -8.93 7.23
N CYS A 16 -8.77 -8.78 8.50
CA CYS A 16 -9.60 -7.70 9.00
C CYS A 16 -8.96 -6.33 8.76
N ILE A 17 -7.67 -6.24 9.06
CA ILE A 17 -6.91 -5.01 8.84
C ILE A 17 -6.81 -4.71 7.35
N VAL A 18 -6.55 -5.74 6.54
CA VAL A 18 -6.45 -5.57 5.08
C VAL A 18 -7.75 -5.06 4.49
N LYS A 19 -8.88 -5.64 4.89
CA LYS A 19 -10.18 -5.20 4.39
C LYS A 19 -10.48 -3.76 4.76
N ASP A 20 -10.20 -3.38 5.98
CA ASP A 20 -10.44 -2.03 6.46
C ASP A 20 -9.53 -1.03 5.72
N LEU A 21 -8.28 -1.39 5.56
CA LEU A 21 -7.29 -0.57 4.86
C LEU A 21 -7.69 -0.36 3.39
N VAL A 22 -8.05 -1.43 2.70
CA VAL A 22 -8.47 -1.35 1.30
C VAL A 22 -9.73 -0.50 1.17
N THR A 23 -10.71 -0.72 2.02
CA THR A 23 -11.96 0.05 2.00
C THR A 23 -11.69 1.53 2.24
N GLY A 24 -10.87 1.85 3.24
CA GLY A 24 -10.54 3.22 3.57
C GLY A 24 -9.80 3.95 2.47
N LEU A 25 -8.80 3.29 1.89
CA LEU A 25 -8.02 3.89 0.80
C LEU A 25 -8.85 4.10 -0.46
N ARG A 26 -9.70 3.14 -0.80
CA ARG A 26 -10.59 3.28 -1.95
C ARG A 26 -11.57 4.43 -1.76
N LYS A 27 -12.04 4.63 -0.54
CA LYS A 27 -12.95 5.72 -0.23
C LYS A 27 -12.25 7.07 -0.36
N ILE A 28 -11.02 7.17 0.14
CA ILE A 28 -10.25 8.42 0.07
C ILE A 28 -9.95 8.79 -1.37
N PHE A 29 -9.46 7.85 -2.17
CA PHE A 29 -9.03 8.15 -3.54
C PHE A 29 -10.15 8.05 -4.58
N ASP A 30 -11.26 7.39 -4.26
CA ASP A 30 -12.49 7.38 -5.05
C ASP A 30 -12.27 7.28 -6.57
N GLY A 31 -11.86 6.14 -7.05
CA GLY A 31 -11.65 5.91 -8.48
C GLY A 31 -10.28 6.29 -9.00
N ASN A 32 -9.55 7.12 -8.26
CA ASN A 32 -8.20 7.50 -8.63
C ASN A 32 -7.17 6.56 -8.00
N ILE A 33 -7.50 5.27 -7.96
CA ILE A 33 -6.63 4.27 -7.36
C ILE A 33 -6.67 3.02 -8.24
N SER A 34 -5.51 2.45 -8.52
CA SER A 34 -5.44 1.25 -9.36
C SER A 34 -4.94 0.03 -8.62
N GLN A 35 -4.04 0.19 -7.66
CA GLN A 35 -3.53 -0.94 -6.89
C GLN A 35 -3.15 -0.52 -5.48
N ILE A 36 -3.18 -1.48 -4.55
CA ILE A 36 -2.66 -1.31 -3.20
C ILE A 36 -1.71 -2.48 -2.97
N ILE A 37 -0.47 -2.18 -2.62
CA ILE A 37 0.59 -3.18 -2.53
C ILE A 37 1.31 -3.09 -1.18
N LEU A 38 1.42 -4.22 -0.49
CA LEU A 38 2.23 -4.33 0.71
C LEU A 38 3.67 -4.64 0.27
N PHE A 39 4.64 -3.88 0.77
CA PHE A 39 6.04 -4.12 0.41
C PHE A 39 6.92 -3.99 1.65
N GLY A 40 8.24 -4.03 1.47
CA GLY A 40 9.17 -3.93 2.57
C GLY A 40 9.24 -5.20 3.42
N SER A 41 9.68 -5.06 4.66
CA SER A 41 9.91 -6.21 5.53
C SER A 41 8.64 -7.01 5.83
N ALA A 42 7.50 -6.34 5.97
CA ALA A 42 6.24 -7.04 6.22
C ALA A 42 5.87 -7.97 5.07
N ALA A 43 6.14 -7.56 3.83
CA ALA A 43 5.86 -8.39 2.66
C ALA A 43 6.81 -9.58 2.59
N ARG A 44 8.01 -9.44 3.10
CA ARG A 44 9.00 -10.52 3.11
C ARG A 44 8.84 -11.44 4.31
N MET A 45 7.94 -11.11 5.23
CA MET A 45 7.66 -11.91 6.43
C MET A 45 8.87 -11.98 7.38
N ASP A 46 9.77 -11.00 7.30
CA ASP A 46 10.95 -10.94 8.16
C ASP A 46 10.98 -9.69 9.03
N ASP A 47 9.83 -9.06 9.20
CA ASP A 47 9.70 -7.85 10.00
C ASP A 47 9.74 -8.15 11.50
N LEU A 48 10.18 -7.15 12.25
CA LEU A 48 10.14 -7.19 13.70
C LEU A 48 8.85 -6.50 14.17
N PRO A 49 8.44 -6.72 15.43
CA PRO A 49 7.21 -6.11 15.95
C PRO A 49 7.15 -4.59 15.81
N GLU A 50 8.30 -3.92 15.84
CA GLU A 50 8.38 -2.47 15.74
C GLU A 50 8.54 -1.96 14.32
N SER A 51 8.63 -2.84 13.34
CA SER A 51 8.83 -2.44 11.95
C SER A 51 7.59 -1.75 11.39
N ASP A 52 7.80 -0.72 10.58
CA ASP A 52 6.72 -0.05 9.87
C ASP A 52 6.12 -0.99 8.82
N ILE A 53 4.84 -0.81 8.58
CA ILE A 53 4.15 -1.58 7.55
C ILE A 53 4.08 -0.68 6.31
N ASP A 54 4.83 -1.05 5.28
CA ASP A 54 4.97 -0.23 4.07
C ASP A 54 3.88 -0.57 3.06
N ILE A 55 3.09 0.43 2.70
CA ILE A 55 1.97 0.27 1.77
C ILE A 55 2.16 1.24 0.60
N ALA A 56 2.16 0.71 -0.62
CA ALA A 56 2.20 1.52 -1.82
C ALA A 56 0.80 1.64 -2.39
N VAL A 57 0.36 2.87 -2.60
CA VAL A 57 -0.93 3.16 -3.21
C VAL A 57 -0.65 3.65 -4.62
N ILE A 58 -1.03 2.85 -5.61
CA ILE A 58 -0.81 3.22 -7.01
C ILE A 58 -2.02 4.01 -7.48
N ILE A 59 -1.80 5.28 -7.81
CA ILE A 59 -2.87 6.19 -8.21
C ILE A 59 -2.75 6.48 -9.71
N ARG A 60 -3.87 6.87 -10.30
CA ARG A 60 -3.93 7.14 -11.74
C ARG A 60 -3.39 8.53 -12.08
N GLN A 61 -3.71 9.51 -11.25
CA GLN A 61 -3.33 10.90 -11.47
C GLN A 61 -2.88 11.53 -10.16
N GLU A 62 -2.11 12.60 -10.29
CA GLU A 62 -1.68 13.37 -9.14
C GLU A 62 -2.89 13.84 -8.33
N ILE A 63 -2.74 13.86 -7.00
CA ILE A 63 -3.82 14.27 -6.11
C ILE A 63 -3.67 15.73 -5.68
N SER A 64 -4.81 16.35 -5.35
CA SER A 64 -4.84 17.73 -4.87
C SER A 64 -4.29 17.84 -3.45
N PHE A 65 -4.05 19.07 -3.03
CA PHE A 65 -3.63 19.34 -1.66
C PHE A 65 -4.67 18.84 -0.66
N ASP A 66 -5.94 19.11 -0.92
CA ASP A 66 -7.04 18.67 -0.04
C ASP A 66 -7.10 17.15 0.07
N LYS A 67 -6.92 16.47 -1.04
CA LYS A 67 -6.92 15.00 -1.05
C LYS A 67 -5.73 14.47 -0.27
N ARG A 68 -4.58 15.11 -0.37
CA ARG A 68 -3.40 14.71 0.38
C ARG A 68 -3.63 14.86 1.88
N GLN A 69 -4.31 15.92 2.29
CA GLN A 69 -4.64 16.12 3.70
C GLN A 69 -5.58 15.02 4.20
N GLU A 70 -6.57 14.67 3.40
CA GLU A 70 -7.49 13.57 3.72
C GLU A 70 -6.74 12.25 3.87
N PHE A 71 -5.79 12.01 3.00
CA PHE A 71 -4.95 10.82 3.02
C PHE A 71 -4.11 10.75 4.31
N LEU A 72 -3.48 11.87 4.66
CA LEU A 72 -2.67 11.94 5.87
C LEU A 72 -3.51 11.71 7.13
N GLU A 73 -4.69 12.29 7.20
CA GLU A 73 -5.60 12.09 8.31
C GLU A 73 -6.04 10.64 8.44
N GLY A 74 -6.35 10.02 7.30
CA GLY A 74 -6.75 8.62 7.26
C GLY A 74 -5.63 7.71 7.72
N SER A 75 -4.40 8.01 7.32
CA SER A 75 -3.22 7.26 7.73
C SER A 75 -3.04 7.30 9.25
N ALA A 76 -3.16 8.49 9.83
CA ALA A 76 -3.05 8.65 11.29
C ALA A 76 -4.12 7.85 12.03
N LYS A 77 -5.33 7.81 11.50
CA LYS A 77 -6.42 7.06 12.11
C LYS A 77 -6.14 5.55 12.11
N PHE A 78 -5.54 5.05 11.04
CA PHE A 78 -5.14 3.64 10.97
C PHE A 78 -4.08 3.31 12.01
N ASP A 79 -3.06 4.18 12.14
CA ASP A 79 -2.01 3.97 13.12
C ASP A 79 -2.59 3.88 14.53
N MET A 80 -3.50 4.78 14.85
CA MET A 80 -4.14 4.79 16.18
C MET A 80 -5.05 3.58 16.39
N LYS A 81 -5.82 3.23 15.37
CA LYS A 81 -6.79 2.14 15.49
C LYS A 81 -6.14 0.80 15.75
N TYR A 82 -5.04 0.53 15.07
CA TYR A 82 -4.39 -0.79 15.12
C TYR A 82 -3.09 -0.79 15.93
N GLU A 83 -2.72 0.35 16.49
CA GLU A 83 -1.49 0.49 17.28
C GLU A 83 -0.27 0.00 16.52
N LYS A 84 -0.22 0.33 15.23
CA LYS A 84 0.88 0.01 14.32
C LYS A 84 1.28 1.27 13.57
N VAL A 85 2.48 1.28 13.02
CA VAL A 85 2.92 2.39 12.18
C VAL A 85 2.82 1.97 10.73
N PHE A 86 1.94 2.63 9.99
CA PHE A 86 1.78 2.40 8.55
C PHE A 86 2.51 3.50 7.79
N SER A 87 3.36 3.09 6.87
CA SER A 87 4.11 4.02 6.03
C SER A 87 3.51 3.95 4.63
N PHE A 88 2.65 4.93 4.30
CA PHE A 88 1.99 4.97 3.01
C PHE A 88 2.77 5.81 2.02
N VAL A 89 2.93 5.31 0.81
CA VAL A 89 3.50 6.09 -0.29
C VAL A 89 2.56 6.00 -1.48
N ASP A 90 2.24 7.16 -2.06
CA ASP A 90 1.42 7.23 -3.27
C ASP A 90 2.35 7.31 -4.49
N ILE A 91 2.07 6.48 -5.48
CA ILE A 91 2.88 6.40 -6.70
C ILE A 91 1.95 6.46 -7.90
N GLU A 92 2.19 7.40 -8.81
CA GLU A 92 1.41 7.49 -10.03
C GLU A 92 1.71 6.31 -10.94
N GLU A 93 0.66 5.78 -11.56
CA GLU A 93 0.75 4.65 -12.49
C GLU A 93 1.86 4.81 -13.52
N GLU A 94 1.96 5.98 -14.10
CA GLU A 94 2.96 6.25 -15.13
C GLU A 94 4.38 6.10 -14.61
N LYS A 95 4.62 6.54 -13.38
CA LYS A 95 5.93 6.42 -12.78
C LYS A 95 6.29 4.98 -12.52
N MET A 96 5.32 4.18 -12.09
CA MET A 96 5.54 2.76 -11.88
C MET A 96 5.87 2.06 -13.21
N LYS A 97 5.18 2.42 -14.28
CA LYS A 97 5.46 1.88 -15.62
C LYS A 97 6.84 2.29 -16.13
N LYS A 98 7.17 3.56 -15.94
CA LYS A 98 8.44 4.11 -16.44
C LYS A 98 9.65 3.61 -15.68
N TRP A 99 9.55 3.53 -14.37
CA TRP A 99 10.69 3.24 -13.49
C TRP A 99 10.67 1.88 -12.83
N GLY A 100 9.59 1.13 -12.97
CA GLY A 100 9.36 -0.11 -12.24
C GLY A 100 10.40 -1.18 -12.46
N GLU A 101 11.06 -1.20 -13.61
CA GLU A 101 12.09 -2.18 -13.90
C GLU A 101 13.50 -1.60 -13.84
N ILE A 102 13.62 -0.31 -13.54
CA ILE A 102 14.89 0.42 -13.58
C ILE A 102 15.37 0.82 -12.20
N LEU A 103 14.52 1.57 -11.46
CA LEU A 103 14.91 2.09 -10.16
C LEU A 103 14.65 1.07 -9.06
N PRO A 104 15.63 0.85 -8.18
CA PRO A 104 15.53 -0.19 -7.14
C PRO A 104 14.27 -0.12 -6.29
N PHE A 105 13.85 1.08 -5.88
CA PHE A 105 12.64 1.25 -5.05
C PHE A 105 11.41 0.70 -5.75
N TYR A 106 11.18 1.13 -7.00
CA TYR A 106 10.01 0.68 -7.77
C TYR A 106 10.11 -0.79 -8.15
N LYS A 107 11.33 -1.22 -8.49
CA LYS A 107 11.59 -2.59 -8.84
C LYS A 107 11.28 -3.54 -7.69
N ASN A 108 11.68 -3.18 -6.48
CA ASN A 108 11.42 -4.00 -5.30
C ASN A 108 9.93 -4.10 -5.00
N ILE A 109 9.18 -3.00 -5.18
CA ILE A 109 7.74 -3.04 -4.98
C ILE A 109 7.10 -4.03 -5.94
N GLN A 110 7.51 -4.03 -7.21
CA GLN A 110 6.96 -4.95 -8.20
C GLN A 110 7.37 -6.40 -7.96
N LYS A 111 8.60 -6.64 -7.54
CA LYS A 111 9.11 -8.00 -7.36
C LYS A 111 8.66 -8.65 -6.06
N GLU A 112 8.76 -7.89 -4.97
CA GLU A 112 8.53 -8.44 -3.63
C GLU A 112 7.19 -8.06 -3.04
N GLY A 113 6.50 -7.13 -3.68
CA GLY A 113 5.22 -6.64 -3.17
C GLY A 113 4.12 -7.69 -3.20
N ILE A 114 3.24 -7.61 -2.22
CA ILE A 114 2.06 -8.46 -2.15
C ILE A 114 0.86 -7.59 -2.52
N LEU A 115 0.13 -8.00 -3.55
CA LEU A 115 -1.03 -7.24 -4.02
C LEU A 115 -2.18 -7.39 -3.05
N LEU A 116 -2.59 -6.30 -2.43
CA LEU A 116 -3.72 -6.29 -1.51
C LEU A 116 -5.03 -6.07 -2.25
N TRP A 117 -4.99 -5.26 -3.29
CA TRP A 117 -6.18 -4.92 -4.07
C TRP A 117 -5.76 -4.38 -5.44
N LYS A 118 -6.57 -4.66 -6.44
CA LYS A 118 -6.36 -4.16 -7.81
C LYS A 118 -7.69 -3.79 -8.42
N ALA A 119 -7.74 -2.66 -9.10
CA ALA A 119 -8.94 -2.23 -9.82
C ALA A 119 -9.23 -3.15 -11.00
N ALA A 120 -10.49 -3.34 -11.26
CA ALA A 120 -10.93 -4.19 -12.37
C ALA A 120 -10.57 -3.58 -13.74
#